data_f701728bf34e0847d31e3776ada92340
#
_entry.id   f701728bf34e0847d31e3776ada92340
#
_cell.length_a   1.000
_cell.length_b   1.000
_cell.length_c   1.000
_cell.angle_alpha   90.00
_cell.angle_beta   90.00
_cell.angle_gamma   90.00
#
_symmetry.space_group_name_H-M   'P 1'
#
loop_
_entity.id
_entity.type
_entity.pdbx_description
1 polymer ?
#
loop_
_entity_poly.entity_id
_entity_poly.type
_entity_poly.pdbx_seq_one_letter_code
_entity_poly.pdbx_strand_id
1 'polypeptide(L)'
;MDLELDEMNFNNLDYGALGKIQIGHMALSTLISAALTFITCFIVMQIILKALERILGKANKIDGTLKGFIHSAVKIVLWVLTGIIVAGALGIPTTSLVALISIAGLALSLSVQNILANLFSGLTLLVSKPFKAGDFVEAAGQSGTIKTVGLFYTQLNTLDNVSINIPNSDVTGTTIKNYNREPLRRVDRVFSAAYESPTEDVKAAILEAISRDGKILPDPVPFIRLSEYKDSCIEYTVRVWCKSTDYWDVFFNLNENVRDCFAEKGVEMTYNHMNVHLMEN
;
A
#
# COMPACT_ATOMS: atom_id res chain seq x y z
N MET A 1 -20.10 -84.21 -5.24
CA MET A 1 -19.39 -83.11 -5.90
C MET A 1 -18.94 -82.19 -4.76
N ASP A 2 -17.87 -82.65 -4.09
CA ASP A 2 -17.37 -82.13 -2.85
C ASP A 2 -16.42 -81.02 -3.16
N LEU A 3 -16.77 -79.82 -2.71
CA LEU A 3 -15.90 -78.66 -2.72
C LEU A 3 -15.03 -78.73 -1.45
N GLU A 4 -13.81 -79.27 -1.59
CA GLU A 4 -12.76 -79.15 -0.59
C GLU A 4 -12.43 -77.63 -0.40
N LEU A 5 -12.82 -77.09 0.75
CA LEU A 5 -12.33 -75.83 1.27
C LEU A 5 -10.94 -76.13 1.86
N ASP A 6 -9.93 -76.03 1.04
CA ASP A 6 -8.54 -76.11 1.48
C ASP A 6 -8.23 -74.86 2.31
N GLU A 7 -7.67 -75.16 3.50
CA GLU A 7 -7.35 -74.15 4.49
C GLU A 7 -6.42 -73.01 3.89
N MET A 8 -6.93 -71.84 3.70
CA MET A 8 -6.15 -70.69 3.26
C MET A 8 -5.15 -70.31 4.34
N ASN A 9 -3.93 -70.77 4.16
CA ASN A 9 -2.79 -70.46 5.02
C ASN A 9 -2.33 -69.02 4.74
N PHE A 10 -2.76 -68.09 5.62
CA PHE A 10 -2.48 -66.65 5.49
C PHE A 10 -1.00 -66.25 5.67
N ASN A 11 -0.10 -67.21 5.99
CA ASN A 11 1.32 -66.92 6.21
C ASN A 11 2.18 -66.96 4.92
N ASN A 12 1.63 -67.34 3.74
CA ASN A 12 2.33 -67.37 2.46
C ASN A 12 1.57 -66.55 1.43
N LEU A 13 1.26 -65.30 1.70
CA LEU A 13 0.82 -64.38 0.66
C LEU A 13 2.02 -64.06 -0.25
N ASP A 14 2.13 -64.85 -1.32
CA ASP A 14 3.06 -64.57 -2.40
C ASP A 14 2.61 -63.31 -3.14
N TYR A 15 3.19 -62.18 -2.73
CA TYR A 15 2.92 -60.88 -3.37
C TYR A 15 3.20 -60.87 -4.87
N GLY A 16 4.01 -61.84 -5.37
CA GLY A 16 4.24 -62.10 -6.81
C GLY A 16 3.02 -62.65 -7.54
N ALA A 17 2.13 -63.39 -6.85
CA ALA A 17 0.91 -63.94 -7.44
C ALA A 17 -0.17 -62.86 -7.67
N LEU A 18 -0.25 -61.85 -6.82
CA LEU A 18 -1.19 -60.74 -6.97
C LEU A 18 -0.91 -59.91 -8.24
N GLY A 19 0.35 -59.83 -8.70
CA GLY A 19 0.72 -59.13 -9.94
C GLY A 19 0.27 -59.85 -11.22
N LYS A 20 -0.12 -61.14 -11.14
CA LYS A 20 -0.55 -61.97 -12.28
C LYS A 20 -2.08 -61.96 -12.51
N ILE A 21 -2.85 -61.51 -11.50
CA ILE A 21 -4.31 -61.41 -11.63
C ILE A 21 -4.62 -60.07 -12.33
N GLN A 22 -5.12 -60.17 -13.57
CA GLN A 22 -5.58 -59.00 -14.35
C GLN A 22 -7.09 -58.89 -14.29
N ILE A 23 -7.60 -57.73 -13.92
CA ILE A 23 -9.00 -57.35 -14.04
C ILE A 23 -9.10 -56.35 -15.19
N GLY A 24 -9.52 -56.85 -16.35
CA GLY A 24 -9.44 -56.09 -17.61
C GLY A 24 -7.98 -55.92 -18.07
N HIS A 25 -7.56 -54.67 -18.33
CA HIS A 25 -6.19 -54.34 -18.74
C HIS A 25 -5.25 -53.93 -17.59
N MET A 26 -5.72 -53.94 -16.31
CA MET A 26 -4.93 -53.52 -15.17
C MET A 26 -4.60 -54.66 -14.22
N ALA A 27 -3.37 -54.68 -13.69
CA ALA A 27 -2.98 -55.65 -12.68
C ALA A 27 -3.71 -55.36 -11.36
N LEU A 28 -4.12 -56.36 -10.61
CA LEU A 28 -4.78 -56.20 -9.31
C LEU A 28 -3.92 -55.42 -8.32
N SER A 29 -2.62 -55.56 -8.38
CA SER A 29 -1.66 -54.79 -7.56
C SER A 29 -1.74 -53.29 -7.81
N THR A 30 -1.96 -52.83 -9.05
CA THR A 30 -2.12 -51.43 -9.42
C THR A 30 -3.42 -50.83 -8.83
N LEU A 31 -4.51 -51.61 -8.87
CA LEU A 31 -5.77 -51.18 -8.25
C LEU A 31 -5.68 -51.05 -6.73
N ILE A 32 -5.01 -52.03 -6.07
CA ILE A 32 -4.78 -51.99 -4.63
C ILE A 32 -3.90 -50.78 -4.25
N SER A 33 -2.82 -50.54 -5.00
CA SER A 33 -1.95 -49.37 -4.74
C SER A 33 -2.68 -48.04 -4.94
N ALA A 34 -3.52 -47.92 -5.98
CA ALA A 34 -4.33 -46.73 -6.21
C ALA A 34 -5.38 -46.52 -5.11
N ALA A 35 -6.03 -47.55 -4.63
CA ALA A 35 -6.97 -47.52 -3.53
C ALA A 35 -6.29 -47.08 -2.22
N LEU A 36 -5.12 -47.62 -1.87
CA LEU A 36 -4.33 -47.24 -0.73
C LEU A 36 -3.88 -45.76 -0.83
N THR A 37 -3.41 -45.34 -1.99
CA THR A 37 -3.04 -43.94 -2.28
C THR A 37 -4.22 -43.00 -2.09
N PHE A 38 -5.41 -43.37 -2.63
CA PHE A 38 -6.63 -42.56 -2.44
C PHE A 38 -7.01 -42.44 -0.96
N ILE A 39 -7.01 -43.54 -0.21
CA ILE A 39 -7.32 -43.50 1.23
C ILE A 39 -6.33 -42.63 1.98
N THR A 40 -5.03 -42.75 1.68
CA THR A 40 -4.00 -41.93 2.31
C THR A 40 -4.19 -40.44 1.99
N CYS A 41 -4.39 -40.09 0.72
CA CYS A 41 -4.67 -38.69 0.32
C CYS A 41 -5.95 -38.15 0.96
N PHE A 42 -7.00 -38.97 1.05
CA PHE A 42 -8.26 -38.61 1.67
C PHE A 42 -8.10 -38.31 3.19
N ILE A 43 -7.35 -39.17 3.88
CA ILE A 43 -7.03 -38.95 5.32
C ILE A 43 -6.26 -37.66 5.49
N VAL A 44 -5.21 -37.43 4.68
CA VAL A 44 -4.39 -36.19 4.74
C VAL A 44 -5.27 -34.97 4.43
N MET A 45 -6.13 -35.03 3.42
CA MET A 45 -7.10 -33.98 3.10
C MET A 45 -8.00 -33.64 4.29
N GLN A 46 -8.57 -34.66 4.96
CA GLN A 46 -9.42 -34.45 6.13
C GLN A 46 -8.67 -33.81 7.30
N ILE A 47 -7.40 -34.18 7.51
CA ILE A 47 -6.55 -33.58 8.54
C ILE A 47 -6.32 -32.11 8.23
N ILE A 48 -5.97 -31.77 6.98
CA ILE A 48 -5.74 -30.38 6.55
C ILE A 48 -7.03 -29.55 6.71
N LEU A 49 -8.18 -30.04 6.24
CA LEU A 49 -9.45 -29.33 6.34
C LEU A 49 -9.86 -29.09 7.80
N LYS A 50 -9.72 -30.10 8.68
CA LYS A 50 -9.99 -29.95 10.11
C LYS A 50 -9.02 -28.95 10.80
N ALA A 51 -7.75 -28.96 10.40
CA ALA A 51 -6.78 -27.97 10.90
C ALA A 51 -7.17 -26.56 10.45
N LEU A 52 -7.55 -26.38 9.18
CA LEU A 52 -8.03 -25.13 8.64
C LEU A 52 -9.27 -24.61 9.37
N GLU A 53 -10.27 -25.46 9.60
CA GLU A 53 -11.47 -25.12 10.36
C GLU A 53 -11.14 -24.66 11.79
N ARG A 54 -10.19 -25.31 12.47
CA ARG A 54 -9.75 -24.91 13.81
C ARG A 54 -9.08 -23.53 13.80
N ILE A 55 -8.25 -23.24 12.80
CA ILE A 55 -7.58 -21.95 12.67
C ILE A 55 -8.61 -20.85 12.36
N LEU A 56 -9.48 -21.08 11.38
CA LEU A 56 -10.54 -20.14 11.01
C LEU A 56 -11.58 -19.95 12.13
N GLY A 57 -11.84 -20.99 12.92
CA GLY A 57 -12.74 -20.93 14.07
C GLY A 57 -12.26 -19.99 15.18
N LYS A 58 -10.94 -19.93 15.42
CA LYS A 58 -10.32 -19.02 16.40
C LYS A 58 -10.30 -17.57 15.94
N ALA A 59 -10.45 -17.29 14.66
CA ALA A 59 -10.40 -15.95 14.09
C ALA A 59 -11.80 -15.29 14.17
N ASN A 60 -12.13 -14.71 15.33
CA ASN A 60 -13.44 -14.07 15.60
C ASN A 60 -13.75 -12.86 14.70
N LYS A 61 -12.74 -12.27 14.02
CA LYS A 61 -12.91 -11.09 13.16
C LYS A 61 -13.20 -11.43 11.70
N ILE A 62 -13.17 -12.71 11.32
CA ILE A 62 -13.41 -13.15 9.95
C ILE A 62 -14.89 -13.52 9.81
N ASP A 63 -15.55 -12.90 8.80
CA ASP A 63 -16.93 -13.20 8.44
C ASP A 63 -17.12 -14.70 8.07
N GLY A 64 -18.26 -15.25 8.42
CA GLY A 64 -18.64 -16.64 8.11
C GLY A 64 -18.57 -16.94 6.61
N THR A 65 -18.98 -16.01 5.77
CA THR A 65 -18.92 -16.12 4.31
C THR A 65 -17.48 -16.30 3.80
N LEU A 66 -16.55 -15.52 4.33
CA LEU A 66 -15.12 -15.61 3.96
C LEU A 66 -14.52 -16.94 4.45
N LYS A 67 -14.89 -17.41 5.64
CA LYS A 67 -14.46 -18.74 6.15
C LYS A 67 -14.92 -19.86 5.22
N GLY A 68 -16.20 -19.82 4.79
CA GLY A 68 -16.77 -20.79 3.85
C GLY A 68 -16.07 -20.77 2.48
N PHE A 69 -15.76 -19.58 1.97
CA PHE A 69 -15.04 -19.42 0.72
C PHE A 69 -13.62 -20.03 0.78
N ILE A 70 -12.84 -19.69 1.82
CA ILE A 70 -11.49 -20.22 2.02
C ILE A 70 -11.52 -21.75 2.13
N HIS A 71 -12.45 -22.31 2.94
CA HIS A 71 -12.61 -23.74 3.10
C HIS A 71 -12.90 -24.44 1.76
N SER A 72 -13.84 -23.88 0.97
CA SER A 72 -14.21 -24.43 -0.34
C SER A 72 -13.06 -24.36 -1.35
N ALA A 73 -12.33 -23.24 -1.39
CA ALA A 73 -11.17 -23.07 -2.27
C ALA A 73 -10.07 -24.10 -1.95
N VAL A 74 -9.70 -24.26 -0.67
CA VAL A 74 -8.71 -25.26 -0.24
C VAL A 74 -9.19 -26.68 -0.56
N LYS A 75 -10.46 -26.98 -0.31
CA LYS A 75 -11.05 -28.29 -0.63
C LYS A 75 -10.95 -28.62 -2.11
N ILE A 76 -11.26 -27.66 -3.00
CA ILE A 76 -11.14 -27.87 -4.47
C ILE A 76 -9.69 -28.18 -4.85
N VAL A 77 -8.72 -27.42 -4.36
CA VAL A 77 -7.29 -27.65 -4.65
C VAL A 77 -6.86 -29.04 -4.18
N LEU A 78 -7.25 -29.45 -2.97
CA LEU A 78 -6.90 -30.76 -2.43
C LEU A 78 -7.54 -31.92 -3.23
N TRP A 79 -8.77 -31.75 -3.71
CA TRP A 79 -9.41 -32.75 -4.60
C TRP A 79 -8.71 -32.87 -5.93
N VAL A 80 -8.30 -31.75 -6.53
CA VAL A 80 -7.53 -31.73 -7.79
C VAL A 80 -6.19 -32.45 -7.61
N LEU A 81 -5.45 -32.16 -6.55
CA LEU A 81 -4.18 -32.81 -6.23
C LEU A 81 -4.37 -34.31 -5.99
N THR A 82 -5.39 -34.70 -5.22
CA THR A 82 -5.73 -36.11 -4.98
C THR A 82 -6.03 -36.83 -6.28
N GLY A 83 -6.80 -36.22 -7.19
CA GLY A 83 -7.11 -36.82 -8.52
C GLY A 83 -5.86 -37.06 -9.36
N ILE A 84 -4.90 -36.13 -9.38
CA ILE A 84 -3.64 -36.30 -10.13
C ILE A 84 -2.80 -37.42 -9.54
N ILE A 85 -2.65 -37.45 -8.20
CA ILE A 85 -1.84 -38.49 -7.53
C ILE A 85 -2.42 -39.88 -7.78
N VAL A 86 -3.74 -40.03 -7.66
CA VAL A 86 -4.43 -41.29 -7.89
C VAL A 86 -4.37 -41.72 -9.36
N ALA A 87 -4.51 -40.78 -10.31
CA ALA A 87 -4.34 -41.04 -11.72
C ALA A 87 -2.92 -41.58 -12.03
N GLY A 88 -1.89 -41.00 -11.42
CA GLY A 88 -0.51 -41.47 -11.49
C GLY A 88 -0.35 -42.91 -10.93
N ALA A 89 -0.98 -43.21 -9.78
CA ALA A 89 -0.97 -44.54 -9.18
C ALA A 89 -1.68 -45.61 -10.06
N LEU A 90 -2.67 -45.20 -10.88
CA LEU A 90 -3.31 -46.03 -11.87
C LEU A 90 -2.49 -46.24 -13.16
N GLY A 91 -1.31 -45.59 -13.27
CA GLY A 91 -0.46 -45.68 -14.47
C GLY A 91 -0.92 -44.75 -15.60
N ILE A 92 -1.87 -43.84 -15.35
CA ILE A 92 -2.31 -42.85 -16.34
C ILE A 92 -1.22 -41.76 -16.48
N PRO A 93 -0.79 -41.41 -17.72
CA PRO A 93 0.17 -40.36 -17.92
C PRO A 93 -0.36 -39.02 -17.42
N THR A 94 0.16 -38.53 -16.29
CA THR A 94 -0.31 -37.29 -15.65
C THR A 94 0.33 -36.04 -16.22
N THR A 95 1.34 -36.16 -17.09
CA THR A 95 2.10 -35.02 -17.65
C THR A 95 1.18 -33.96 -18.29
N SER A 96 0.22 -34.41 -19.12
CA SER A 96 -0.73 -33.49 -19.77
C SER A 96 -1.67 -32.81 -18.76
N LEU A 97 -2.10 -33.52 -17.71
CA LEU A 97 -2.95 -32.97 -16.65
C LEU A 97 -2.18 -31.92 -15.84
N VAL A 98 -0.93 -32.23 -15.49
CA VAL A 98 -0.05 -31.29 -14.79
C VAL A 98 0.20 -30.05 -15.65
N ALA A 99 0.42 -30.21 -16.97
CA ALA A 99 0.58 -29.07 -17.87
C ALA A 99 -0.67 -28.17 -17.92
N LEU A 100 -1.86 -28.76 -18.04
CA LEU A 100 -3.13 -28.00 -18.03
C LEU A 100 -3.34 -27.24 -16.70
N ILE A 101 -3.08 -27.91 -15.58
CA ILE A 101 -3.23 -27.28 -14.25
C ILE A 101 -2.18 -26.18 -14.05
N SER A 102 -0.98 -26.35 -14.59
CA SER A 102 0.06 -25.30 -14.53
C SER A 102 -0.38 -24.06 -15.30
N ILE A 103 -0.99 -24.20 -16.48
CA ILE A 103 -1.55 -23.08 -17.25
C ILE A 103 -2.70 -22.42 -16.49
N ALA A 104 -3.63 -23.22 -15.94
CA ALA A 104 -4.72 -22.69 -15.13
C ALA A 104 -4.22 -21.97 -13.86
N GLY A 105 -3.19 -22.53 -13.22
CA GLY A 105 -2.52 -21.92 -12.06
C GLY A 105 -1.85 -20.59 -12.38
N LEU A 106 -1.21 -20.48 -13.54
CA LEU A 106 -0.65 -19.23 -14.03
C LEU A 106 -1.74 -18.18 -14.26
N ALA A 107 -2.84 -18.55 -14.92
CA ALA A 107 -3.97 -17.63 -15.15
C ALA A 107 -4.57 -17.14 -13.83
N LEU A 108 -4.75 -18.04 -12.85
CA LEU A 108 -5.23 -17.69 -11.52
C LEU A 108 -4.24 -16.78 -10.78
N SER A 109 -2.95 -17.07 -10.86
CA SER A 109 -1.89 -16.24 -10.25
C SER A 109 -1.92 -14.79 -10.76
N LEU A 110 -2.04 -14.62 -12.09
CA LEU A 110 -2.19 -13.29 -12.70
C LEU A 110 -3.48 -12.58 -12.24
N SER A 111 -4.56 -13.31 -12.04
CA SER A 111 -5.84 -12.75 -11.57
C SER A 111 -5.77 -12.24 -10.13
N VAL A 112 -4.97 -12.84 -9.25
CA VAL A 112 -4.84 -12.44 -7.85
C VAL A 112 -3.61 -11.56 -7.58
N GLN A 113 -2.80 -11.28 -8.59
CA GLN A 113 -1.53 -10.54 -8.47
C GLN A 113 -1.70 -9.20 -7.76
N ASN A 114 -2.72 -8.41 -8.14
CA ASN A 114 -2.95 -7.10 -7.54
C ASN A 114 -3.35 -7.19 -6.06
N ILE A 115 -4.08 -8.23 -5.67
CA ILE A 115 -4.46 -8.46 -4.27
C ILE A 115 -3.19 -8.75 -3.44
N LEU A 116 -2.33 -9.63 -3.95
CA LEU A 116 -1.07 -9.96 -3.29
C LEU A 116 -0.12 -8.75 -3.23
N ALA A 117 -0.04 -7.97 -4.31
CA ALA A 117 0.77 -6.75 -4.34
C ALA A 117 0.32 -5.78 -3.24
N ASN A 118 -0.99 -5.54 -3.09
CA ASN A 118 -1.53 -4.69 -2.04
C ASN A 118 -1.24 -5.22 -0.63
N LEU A 119 -1.37 -6.52 -0.42
CA LEU A 119 -1.07 -7.17 0.86
C LEU A 119 0.40 -6.99 1.26
N PHE A 120 1.34 -7.29 0.35
CA PHE A 120 2.78 -7.14 0.61
C PHE A 120 3.19 -5.68 0.76
N SER A 121 2.59 -4.77 -0.01
CA SER A 121 2.77 -3.32 0.15
C SER A 121 2.28 -2.86 1.52
N GLY A 122 1.10 -3.32 1.96
CA GLY A 122 0.58 -3.00 3.30
C GLY A 122 1.52 -3.49 4.42
N LEU A 123 2.04 -4.71 4.29
CA LEU A 123 3.04 -5.22 5.23
C LEU A 123 4.33 -4.37 5.22
N THR A 124 4.79 -3.97 4.05
CA THR A 124 5.95 -3.08 3.88
C THR A 124 5.72 -1.73 4.59
N LEU A 125 4.55 -1.10 4.42
CA LEU A 125 4.19 0.15 5.08
C LEU A 125 4.17 -0.01 6.61
N LEU A 126 3.64 -1.12 7.13
CA LEU A 126 3.57 -1.40 8.56
C LEU A 126 4.95 -1.65 9.20
N VAL A 127 5.89 -2.23 8.43
CA VAL A 127 7.26 -2.51 8.89
C VAL A 127 8.16 -1.27 8.76
N SER A 128 8.19 -0.65 7.58
CA SER A 128 9.09 0.48 7.28
C SER A 128 8.61 1.79 7.90
N LYS A 129 7.31 1.93 8.14
CA LYS A 129 6.65 3.09 8.75
C LYS A 129 7.12 4.43 8.16
N PRO A 130 6.97 4.67 6.84
CA PRO A 130 7.31 5.94 6.24
C PRO A 130 6.46 7.09 6.79
N PHE A 131 5.30 6.79 7.32
CA PHE A 131 4.38 7.68 8.03
C PHE A 131 3.65 6.92 9.15
N LYS A 132 2.98 7.65 10.03
CA LYS A 132 2.16 7.15 11.13
C LYS A 132 0.72 7.66 11.00
N ALA A 133 -0.23 7.05 11.71
CA ALA A 133 -1.56 7.62 11.86
C ALA A 133 -1.44 9.01 12.52
N GLY A 134 -2.12 9.99 11.93
CA GLY A 134 -2.04 11.41 12.30
C GLY A 134 -1.07 12.25 11.47
N ASP A 135 -0.14 11.65 10.70
CA ASP A 135 0.73 12.40 9.80
C ASP A 135 -0.05 12.92 8.59
N PHE A 136 0.21 14.18 8.20
CA PHE A 136 -0.25 14.73 6.94
C PHE A 136 0.76 14.36 5.84
N VAL A 137 0.27 13.67 4.83
CA VAL A 137 1.11 13.15 3.74
C VAL A 137 0.52 13.47 2.38
N GLU A 138 1.39 13.43 1.36
CA GLU A 138 1.02 13.38 -0.04
C GLU A 138 1.56 12.07 -0.62
N ALA A 139 0.68 11.22 -1.12
CA ALA A 139 1.01 9.92 -1.71
C ALA A 139 -0.01 9.54 -2.79
N ALA A 140 0.44 8.90 -3.87
CA ALA A 140 -0.41 8.50 -4.99
C ALA A 140 -1.29 9.65 -5.54
N GLY A 141 -0.75 10.89 -5.56
CA GLY A 141 -1.47 12.09 -6.02
C GLY A 141 -2.58 12.59 -5.08
N GLN A 142 -2.68 12.04 -3.88
CA GLN A 142 -3.64 12.45 -2.85
C GLN A 142 -2.92 13.06 -1.65
N SER A 143 -3.51 14.09 -1.06
CA SER A 143 -2.99 14.75 0.14
C SER A 143 -4.00 14.66 1.27
N GLY A 144 -3.54 14.33 2.47
CA GLY A 144 -4.42 14.23 3.63
C GLY A 144 -3.73 13.66 4.86
N THR A 145 -4.49 13.61 5.96
CA THR A 145 -4.02 13.03 7.22
C THR A 145 -4.28 11.53 7.23
N ILE A 146 -3.26 10.73 7.48
CA ILE A 146 -3.37 9.28 7.59
C ILE A 146 -4.26 8.92 8.78
N LYS A 147 -5.31 8.15 8.50
CA LYS A 147 -6.20 7.61 9.53
C LYS A 147 -5.77 6.21 9.97
N THR A 148 -5.60 5.31 9.00
CA THR A 148 -5.18 3.92 9.27
C THR A 148 -4.42 3.35 8.08
N VAL A 149 -3.52 2.42 8.36
CA VAL A 149 -2.89 1.54 7.36
C VAL A 149 -3.48 0.15 7.55
N GLY A 150 -4.27 -0.29 6.58
CA GLY A 150 -4.87 -1.63 6.55
C GLY A 150 -4.03 -2.62 5.74
N LEU A 151 -4.52 -3.85 5.62
CA LEU A 151 -3.83 -4.90 4.87
C LEU A 151 -3.75 -4.60 3.36
N PHE A 152 -4.80 -4.01 2.78
CA PHE A 152 -4.89 -3.76 1.32
C PHE A 152 -4.94 -2.29 0.97
N TYR A 153 -5.43 -1.45 1.87
CA TYR A 153 -5.67 -0.03 1.66
C TYR A 153 -5.12 0.79 2.81
N THR A 154 -4.56 1.95 2.47
CA THR A 154 -4.27 3.03 3.42
C THR A 154 -5.40 4.03 3.35
N GLN A 155 -5.99 4.38 4.48
CA GLN A 155 -7.05 5.38 4.61
C GLN A 155 -6.46 6.71 5.05
N LEU A 156 -6.78 7.78 4.32
CA LEU A 156 -6.49 9.15 4.71
C LEU A 156 -7.76 10.01 4.64
N ASN A 157 -7.75 11.10 5.40
CA ASN A 157 -8.76 12.13 5.32
C ASN A 157 -8.15 13.42 4.77
N THR A 158 -8.81 14.01 3.77
CA THR A 158 -8.43 15.33 3.23
C THR A 158 -8.73 16.44 4.24
N LEU A 159 -8.28 17.66 3.95
CA LEU A 159 -8.51 18.82 4.82
C LEU A 159 -10.00 19.21 4.92
N ASP A 160 -10.78 18.92 3.90
CA ASP A 160 -12.26 19.06 3.85
C ASP A 160 -13.00 17.83 4.40
N ASN A 161 -12.28 16.94 5.11
CA ASN A 161 -12.79 15.75 5.80
C ASN A 161 -13.40 14.69 4.89
N VAL A 162 -12.93 14.58 3.65
CA VAL A 162 -13.29 13.46 2.75
C VAL A 162 -12.37 12.28 3.03
N SER A 163 -12.95 11.10 3.19
CA SER A 163 -12.19 9.85 3.40
C SER A 163 -11.79 9.23 2.08
N ILE A 164 -10.50 9.01 1.88
CA ILE A 164 -9.92 8.38 0.69
C ILE A 164 -9.25 7.07 1.11
N ASN A 165 -9.57 5.99 0.38
CA ASN A 165 -8.90 4.70 0.51
C ASN A 165 -7.99 4.50 -0.69
N ILE A 166 -6.68 4.47 -0.46
CA ILE A 166 -5.66 4.26 -1.50
C ILE A 166 -5.15 2.83 -1.42
N PRO A 167 -5.12 2.07 -2.53
CA PRO A 167 -4.47 0.76 -2.56
C PRO A 167 -3.02 0.88 -2.08
N ASN A 168 -2.59 -0.05 -1.22
CA ASN A 168 -1.24 0.03 -0.64
C ASN A 168 -0.13 -0.07 -1.69
N SER A 169 -0.37 -0.80 -2.81
CA SER A 169 0.55 -0.86 -3.95
C SER A 169 0.80 0.50 -4.57
N ASP A 170 -0.24 1.35 -4.66
CA ASP A 170 -0.14 2.67 -5.26
C ASP A 170 0.64 3.62 -4.32
N VAL A 171 0.40 3.50 -3.00
CA VAL A 171 1.16 4.26 -1.99
C VAL A 171 2.65 3.92 -2.04
N THR A 172 3.00 2.62 -2.09
CA THR A 172 4.41 2.19 -2.10
C THR A 172 5.08 2.36 -3.46
N GLY A 173 4.30 2.38 -4.55
CA GLY A 173 4.78 2.56 -5.91
C GLY A 173 5.07 4.02 -6.29
N THR A 174 4.73 4.98 -5.44
CA THR A 174 4.91 6.42 -5.70
C THR A 174 5.79 7.08 -4.64
N THR A 175 6.18 8.34 -4.92
CA THR A 175 6.87 9.16 -3.93
C THR A 175 5.92 9.51 -2.79
N ILE A 176 6.37 9.34 -1.56
CA ILE A 176 5.65 9.72 -0.34
C ILE A 176 6.30 10.98 0.22
N LYS A 177 5.54 12.07 0.33
CA LYS A 177 5.95 13.28 1.06
C LYS A 177 5.27 13.27 2.42
N ASN A 178 6.04 13.20 3.49
CA ASN A 178 5.54 13.28 4.86
C ASN A 178 5.89 14.65 5.43
N TYR A 179 4.89 15.45 5.72
CA TYR A 179 5.05 16.82 6.19
C TYR A 179 5.22 16.93 7.71
N ASN A 180 5.00 15.85 8.47
CA ASN A 180 5.12 15.81 9.92
C ASN A 180 6.33 15.01 10.43
N ARG A 181 7.03 14.30 9.54
CA ARG A 181 8.16 13.46 9.96
C ARG A 181 9.32 14.27 10.51
N GLU A 182 9.65 15.38 9.85
CA GLU A 182 10.68 16.29 10.31
C GLU A 182 10.09 17.31 11.29
N PRO A 183 10.77 17.59 12.42
CA PRO A 183 10.26 18.48 13.45
C PRO A 183 10.17 19.94 13.01
N LEU A 184 10.99 20.33 12.03
CA LEU A 184 11.07 21.69 11.51
C LEU A 184 10.66 21.75 10.05
N ARG A 185 9.95 22.82 9.69
CA ARG A 185 9.60 23.13 8.31
C ARG A 185 10.00 24.55 7.96
N ARG A 186 10.32 24.77 6.68
CA ARG A 186 10.60 26.07 6.13
C ARG A 186 9.35 26.64 5.47
N VAL A 187 8.98 27.84 5.84
CA VAL A 187 7.94 28.64 5.19
C VAL A 187 8.63 29.56 4.20
N ASP A 188 8.29 29.41 2.92
CA ASP A 188 8.79 30.22 1.81
C ASP A 188 7.68 31.16 1.36
N ARG A 189 7.96 32.48 1.34
CA ARG A 189 7.03 33.53 0.90
C ARG A 189 7.74 34.50 -0.03
N VAL A 190 6.95 35.15 -0.86
CA VAL A 190 7.40 36.23 -1.73
C VAL A 190 6.54 37.44 -1.40
N PHE A 191 7.17 38.60 -1.14
CA PHE A 191 6.52 39.86 -0.92
C PHE A 191 6.97 40.88 -1.96
N SER A 192 6.05 41.72 -2.40
CA SER A 192 6.28 42.72 -3.44
C SER A 192 6.28 44.13 -2.84
N ALA A 193 7.20 44.95 -3.27
CA ALA A 193 7.26 46.38 -2.90
C ALA A 193 7.46 47.24 -4.16
N ALA A 194 7.10 48.52 -4.08
CA ALA A 194 7.31 49.48 -5.13
C ALA A 194 8.79 49.69 -5.45
N TYR A 195 9.10 50.14 -6.66
CA TYR A 195 10.45 50.48 -7.08
C TYR A 195 11.05 51.63 -6.32
N GLU A 196 10.19 52.52 -5.84
CA GLU A 196 10.53 53.71 -5.04
C GLU A 196 10.87 53.39 -3.59
N SER A 197 10.49 52.20 -3.11
CA SER A 197 10.79 51.75 -1.74
C SER A 197 12.24 51.30 -1.62
N PRO A 198 13.05 51.94 -0.75
CA PRO A 198 14.45 51.53 -0.56
C PRO A 198 14.56 50.08 -0.09
N THR A 199 15.43 49.31 -0.72
CA THR A 199 15.60 47.87 -0.41
C THR A 199 15.88 47.61 1.07
N GLU A 200 16.64 48.43 1.73
CA GLU A 200 16.97 48.24 3.14
C GLU A 200 15.76 48.52 4.07
N ASP A 201 14.87 49.45 3.70
CA ASP A 201 13.63 49.72 4.45
C ASP A 201 12.65 48.55 4.29
N VAL A 202 12.54 47.98 3.08
CA VAL A 202 11.73 46.77 2.82
C VAL A 202 12.24 45.61 3.65
N LYS A 203 13.56 45.34 3.64
CA LYS A 203 14.15 44.27 4.43
C LYS A 203 13.96 44.47 5.93
N ALA A 204 14.11 45.73 6.43
CA ALA A 204 13.91 46.07 7.83
C ALA A 204 12.44 45.86 8.26
N ALA A 205 11.48 46.20 7.38
CA ALA A 205 10.06 45.95 7.62
C ALA A 205 9.74 44.44 7.70
N ILE A 206 10.27 43.67 6.76
CA ILE A 206 10.09 42.20 6.76
C ILE A 206 10.74 41.56 7.99
N LEU A 207 11.94 42.01 8.39
CA LEU A 207 12.62 41.49 9.58
C LEU A 207 11.84 41.81 10.87
N GLU A 208 11.24 42.99 10.95
CA GLU A 208 10.36 43.36 12.06
C GLU A 208 9.11 42.49 12.09
N ALA A 209 8.47 42.27 10.94
CA ALA A 209 7.31 41.36 10.81
C ALA A 209 7.63 39.93 11.29
N ILE A 210 8.81 39.42 10.95
CA ILE A 210 9.31 38.13 11.42
C ILE A 210 9.44 38.13 12.96
N SER A 211 9.96 39.21 13.55
CA SER A 211 10.17 39.29 14.99
C SER A 211 8.87 39.37 15.83
N ARG A 212 7.74 39.75 15.21
CA ARG A 212 6.41 39.77 15.83
C ARG A 212 5.81 38.38 16.03
N ASP A 213 6.25 37.37 15.28
CA ASP A 213 5.76 36.01 15.43
C ASP A 213 6.75 35.13 16.21
N GLY A 214 6.44 34.91 17.48
CA GLY A 214 7.27 34.09 18.37
C GLY A 214 7.37 32.59 17.98
N LYS A 215 6.62 32.13 16.95
CA LYS A 215 6.69 30.75 16.41
C LYS A 215 7.78 30.62 15.36
N ILE A 216 8.28 31.70 14.81
CA ILE A 216 9.42 31.71 13.88
C ILE A 216 10.71 31.51 14.69
N LEU A 217 11.52 30.55 14.24
CA LEU A 217 12.78 30.21 14.89
C LEU A 217 13.87 31.22 14.49
N PRO A 218 14.73 31.66 15.42
CA PRO A 218 15.85 32.55 15.11
C PRO A 218 17.01 31.79 14.42
N ASP A 219 17.07 30.50 14.60
CA ASP A 219 18.06 29.61 13.97
C ASP A 219 17.33 28.43 13.29
N PRO A 220 17.52 28.21 12.00
CA PRO A 220 18.37 28.96 11.04
C PRO A 220 17.88 30.41 10.82
N VAL A 221 18.84 31.31 10.66
CA VAL A 221 18.57 32.77 10.47
C VAL A 221 17.61 32.97 9.30
N PRO A 222 16.59 33.82 9.45
CA PRO A 222 15.69 34.21 8.38
C PRO A 222 16.41 34.71 7.14
N PHE A 223 16.00 34.21 5.99
CA PHE A 223 16.58 34.63 4.69
C PHE A 223 15.64 35.66 4.07
N ILE A 224 16.16 36.85 3.78
CA ILE A 224 15.42 37.93 3.12
C ILE A 224 16.29 38.48 2.00
N ARG A 225 15.88 38.28 0.74
CA ARG A 225 16.62 38.79 -0.42
C ARG A 225 15.68 39.29 -1.51
N LEU A 226 16.09 40.34 -2.20
CA LEU A 226 15.52 40.72 -3.47
C LEU A 226 15.71 39.57 -4.45
N SER A 227 14.64 39.11 -5.07
CA SER A 227 14.64 37.93 -5.96
C SER A 227 14.40 38.29 -7.42
N GLU A 228 13.53 39.24 -7.72
CA GLU A 228 13.15 39.52 -9.10
C GLU A 228 12.64 40.97 -9.27
N TYR A 229 12.87 41.53 -10.44
CA TYR A 229 12.27 42.79 -10.90
C TYR A 229 11.12 42.43 -11.83
N LYS A 230 9.89 42.80 -11.45
CA LYS A 230 8.65 42.61 -12.23
C LYS A 230 8.24 43.89 -12.93
N ASP A 231 7.22 43.84 -13.76
CA ASP A 231 6.77 45.01 -14.53
C ASP A 231 6.37 46.23 -13.66
N SER A 232 5.85 46.01 -12.45
CA SER A 232 5.33 47.06 -11.57
C SER A 232 5.82 46.95 -10.13
N CYS A 233 6.68 45.99 -9.79
CA CYS A 233 7.16 45.78 -8.42
C CYS A 233 8.51 45.07 -8.39
N ILE A 234 9.14 45.09 -7.23
CA ILE A 234 10.31 44.33 -6.87
C ILE A 234 9.87 43.21 -5.91
N GLU A 235 10.24 41.97 -6.21
CA GLU A 235 9.93 40.82 -5.39
C GLU A 235 11.08 40.50 -4.40
N TYR A 236 10.71 40.18 -3.17
CA TYR A 236 11.59 39.76 -2.11
C TYR A 236 11.23 38.37 -1.65
N THR A 237 12.17 37.41 -1.79
CA THR A 237 12.04 36.06 -1.27
C THR A 237 12.38 36.05 0.22
N VAL A 238 11.44 35.54 1.01
CA VAL A 238 11.55 35.37 2.45
C VAL A 238 11.43 33.91 2.80
N ARG A 239 12.40 33.39 3.60
CA ARG A 239 12.39 32.01 4.08
C ARG A 239 12.60 32.02 5.58
N VAL A 240 11.67 31.44 6.31
CA VAL A 240 11.72 31.32 7.76
C VAL A 240 11.48 29.89 8.20
N TRP A 241 12.01 29.51 9.34
CA TRP A 241 11.84 28.19 9.90
C TRP A 241 10.91 28.21 11.09
N CYS A 242 10.09 27.19 11.24
CA CYS A 242 9.18 26.99 12.36
C CYS A 242 9.03 25.49 12.67
N LYS A 243 8.37 25.17 13.78
CA LYS A 243 7.95 23.80 14.05
C LYS A 243 6.92 23.37 12.99
N SER A 244 6.96 22.10 12.59
CA SER A 244 6.04 21.55 11.59
C SER A 244 4.57 21.72 11.98
N THR A 245 4.25 21.71 13.28
CA THR A 245 2.91 21.97 13.84
C THR A 245 2.43 23.40 13.63
N ASP A 246 3.33 24.36 13.56
CA ASP A 246 3.03 25.78 13.52
C ASP A 246 3.10 26.36 12.10
N TYR A 247 3.32 25.48 11.11
CA TYR A 247 3.56 25.88 9.71
C TYR A 247 2.47 26.81 9.15
N TRP A 248 1.20 26.44 9.32
CA TRP A 248 0.10 27.22 8.76
C TRP A 248 -0.13 28.54 9.51
N ASP A 249 0.06 28.53 10.83
CA ASP A 249 -0.04 29.74 11.63
C ASP A 249 1.04 30.75 11.20
N VAL A 250 2.30 30.28 11.12
CA VAL A 250 3.40 31.14 10.65
C VAL A 250 3.18 31.58 9.21
N PHE A 251 2.66 30.72 8.34
CA PHE A 251 2.38 31.04 6.95
C PHE A 251 1.39 32.22 6.81
N PHE A 252 0.32 32.23 7.59
CA PHE A 252 -0.70 33.27 7.53
C PHE A 252 -0.27 34.50 8.32
N ASN A 253 0.24 34.34 9.54
CA ASN A 253 0.70 35.47 10.38
C ASN A 253 1.80 36.27 9.68
N LEU A 254 2.74 35.60 9.00
CA LEU A 254 3.81 36.31 8.30
C LEU A 254 3.24 37.23 7.19
N ASN A 255 2.20 36.81 6.47
CA ASN A 255 1.56 37.68 5.48
C ASN A 255 0.90 38.90 6.11
N GLU A 256 0.18 38.69 7.23
CA GLU A 256 -0.50 39.77 7.94
C GLU A 256 0.49 40.74 8.56
N ASN A 257 1.49 40.22 9.27
CA ASN A 257 2.52 41.04 9.91
C ASN A 257 3.34 41.88 8.90
N VAL A 258 3.68 41.28 7.73
CA VAL A 258 4.41 42.04 6.69
C VAL A 258 3.56 43.14 6.13
N ARG A 259 2.26 42.94 5.90
CA ARG A 259 1.34 43.96 5.45
C ARG A 259 1.30 45.13 6.45
N ASP A 260 1.18 44.81 7.74
CA ASP A 260 1.10 45.84 8.79
C ASP A 260 2.42 46.61 8.92
N CYS A 261 3.56 45.91 8.94
CA CYS A 261 4.87 46.56 9.00
C CYS A 261 5.16 47.42 7.75
N PHE A 262 4.71 47.00 6.57
CA PHE A 262 4.84 47.81 5.35
C PHE A 262 4.04 49.11 5.49
N ALA A 263 2.79 49.03 5.96
CA ALA A 263 1.97 50.21 6.20
C ALA A 263 2.58 51.16 7.23
N GLU A 264 3.10 50.62 8.36
CA GLU A 264 3.73 51.41 9.42
C GLU A 264 5.02 52.12 8.97
N LYS A 265 5.81 51.49 8.08
CA LYS A 265 7.08 52.04 7.59
C LYS A 265 6.96 52.81 6.27
N GLY A 266 5.77 52.90 5.71
CA GLY A 266 5.55 53.61 4.46
C GLY A 266 6.12 52.85 3.23
N VAL A 267 6.32 51.54 3.35
CA VAL A 267 6.68 50.68 2.20
C VAL A 267 5.43 50.43 1.38
N GLU A 268 5.43 50.90 0.14
CA GLU A 268 4.29 50.81 -0.74
C GLU A 268 4.18 49.41 -1.35
N MET A 269 2.98 48.80 -1.23
CA MET A 269 2.61 47.58 -1.97
C MET A 269 1.90 48.01 -3.26
N THR A 270 2.50 47.66 -4.39
CA THR A 270 2.04 48.15 -5.69
C THR A 270 0.92 47.31 -6.27
N TYR A 271 0.07 47.96 -7.06
CA TYR A 271 -0.84 47.34 -8.02
C TYR A 271 -0.15 47.26 -9.39
N ASN A 272 -0.74 46.54 -10.34
CA ASN A 272 -0.28 46.58 -11.72
C ASN A 272 -0.45 48.01 -12.27
N HIS A 273 0.64 48.62 -12.68
CA HIS A 273 0.65 49.96 -13.27
C HIS A 273 0.80 49.86 -14.77
N MET A 274 0.12 50.80 -15.48
CA MET A 274 0.30 51.04 -16.91
C MET A 274 0.67 52.51 -17.12
N ASN A 275 1.85 52.76 -17.70
CA ASN A 275 2.23 54.12 -18.10
C ASN A 275 1.62 54.43 -19.45
N VAL A 276 0.72 55.42 -19.50
CA VAL A 276 0.06 55.86 -20.76
C VAL A 276 0.69 57.18 -21.17
N HIS A 277 1.39 57.21 -22.31
CA HIS A 277 1.89 58.43 -22.92
C HIS A 277 0.87 58.91 -23.95
N LEU A 278 0.20 60.03 -23.67
CA LEU A 278 -0.67 60.69 -24.64
C LEU A 278 0.19 61.52 -25.56
N MET A 279 0.21 61.20 -26.85
CA MET A 279 0.81 62.04 -27.88
C MET A 279 -0.25 63.02 -28.38
N GLU A 280 -0.04 64.33 -28.27
CA GLU A 280 -0.80 65.36 -28.96
C GLU A 280 -0.34 65.36 -30.42
N ASN A 281 -1.30 65.28 -31.40
CA ASN A 281 -1.06 65.35 -32.82
C ASN A 281 -0.89 66.84 -33.25
#